data_2c611371edf391be12845394b4d4f22f
#
_entry.id   2c611371edf391be12845394b4d4f22f
#
_cell.length_a   1.000
_cell.length_b   1.000
_cell.length_c   1.000
_cell.angle_alpha   90.00
_cell.angle_beta   90.00
_cell.angle_gamma   90.00
#
_symmetry.space_group_name_H-M   'P 1'
#
loop_
_entity.id
_entity.type
_entity.pdbx_description
1 polymer ?
#
loop_
_entity_poly.entity_id
_entity_poly.type
_entity_poly.pdbx_seq_one_letter_code
_entity_poly.pdbx_strand_id
1 'polypeptide(L)'
;MSLLFDQITSVDNVRLAVKLTLNGVSKEMFCNPIQIEHCRANQDKYIKMVRNRLLDYQNFETKVAVRALKRKNAFALRNFVIPDIEDNIARMAVVLPIANELEAKLIDNCFSNRRGEQAKLNNSLTEDYVKHGWPKFCEWQAASVKNYNLLLKTDLSSFFDSVCHEHLINAIRKEFGIPNNDPLVFLLKQMFKVKHVYSGHSDPKEVIHGITIGPLGNHVFANLLLNEIDHIMLSIAGIEYGRYVDDIRIFASSKQKIKTALNTLQMKLYEIGLNLNGTKTKYAGNTKLLNKLLS
;
A
#
# COMPACT_ATOMS: atom_id res chain seq x y z
N MET A 1 12.92 4.74 -22.31
CA MET A 1 12.41 3.88 -21.24
C MET A 1 13.16 4.19 -19.96
N SER A 2 12.50 4.20 -18.83
CA SER A 2 13.19 4.33 -17.54
C SER A 2 13.86 3.02 -17.16
N LEU A 3 14.96 3.12 -16.39
CA LEU A 3 15.64 1.93 -15.84
C LEU A 3 14.67 1.07 -15.03
N LEU A 4 13.71 1.70 -14.36
CA LEU A 4 12.69 1.01 -13.57
C LEU A 4 11.76 0.16 -14.47
N PHE A 5 11.37 0.64 -15.66
CA PHE A 5 10.57 -0.15 -16.60
C PHE A 5 11.34 -1.36 -17.14
N ASP A 6 12.65 -1.20 -17.42
CA ASP A 6 13.49 -2.30 -17.85
C ASP A 6 13.66 -3.35 -16.75
N GLN A 7 13.79 -2.95 -15.50
CA GLN A 7 13.78 -3.87 -14.34
C GLN A 7 12.44 -4.60 -14.24
N ILE A 8 11.31 -3.90 -14.33
CA ILE A 8 9.94 -4.46 -14.25
C ILE A 8 9.76 -5.56 -15.30
N THR A 9 10.21 -5.32 -16.53
CA THR A 9 10.00 -6.24 -17.66
C THR A 9 11.11 -7.29 -17.82
N SER A 10 12.11 -7.31 -16.94
CA SER A 10 13.16 -8.32 -16.99
C SER A 10 12.62 -9.72 -16.69
N VAL A 11 13.20 -10.74 -17.33
CA VAL A 11 12.78 -12.15 -17.13
C VAL A 11 12.92 -12.56 -15.67
N ASP A 12 14.01 -12.14 -15.01
CA ASP A 12 14.28 -12.53 -13.61
C ASP A 12 13.30 -11.88 -12.65
N ASN A 13 12.94 -10.61 -12.88
CA ASN A 13 11.93 -9.94 -12.06
C ASN A 13 10.53 -10.60 -12.24
N VAL A 14 10.13 -10.91 -13.47
CA VAL A 14 8.84 -11.58 -13.71
C VAL A 14 8.85 -13.00 -13.12
N ARG A 15 9.96 -13.72 -13.20
CA ARG A 15 10.13 -15.03 -12.53
C ARG A 15 9.96 -14.90 -11.02
N LEU A 16 10.60 -13.92 -10.41
CA LEU A 16 10.44 -13.64 -8.98
C LEU A 16 9.00 -13.23 -8.65
N ALA A 17 8.35 -12.43 -9.51
CA ALA A 17 6.95 -12.04 -9.33
C ALA A 17 6.01 -13.26 -9.36
N VAL A 18 6.22 -14.23 -10.24
CA VAL A 18 5.46 -15.51 -10.25
C VAL A 18 5.64 -16.22 -8.91
N LYS A 19 6.88 -16.39 -8.45
CA LYS A 19 7.19 -17.08 -7.19
C LYS A 19 6.52 -16.39 -6.00
N LEU A 20 6.65 -15.06 -5.88
CA LEU A 20 6.08 -14.29 -4.77
C LEU A 20 4.55 -14.27 -4.83
N THR A 21 3.96 -14.20 -6.01
CA THR A 21 2.51 -14.28 -6.17
C THR A 21 2.00 -15.64 -5.67
N LEU A 22 2.58 -16.74 -6.11
CA LEU A 22 2.18 -18.08 -5.68
C LEU A 22 2.35 -18.29 -4.16
N ASN A 23 3.38 -17.70 -3.55
CA ASN A 23 3.58 -17.73 -2.10
C ASN A 23 2.57 -16.85 -1.35
N GLY A 24 2.24 -15.67 -1.91
CA GLY A 24 1.30 -14.72 -1.31
C GLY A 24 -0.14 -15.21 -1.36
N VAL A 25 -0.61 -15.63 -2.54
CA VAL A 25 -2.01 -16.09 -2.69
C VAL A 25 -2.33 -17.34 -1.88
N SER A 26 -1.33 -18.16 -1.54
CA SER A 26 -1.54 -19.31 -0.65
C SER A 26 -1.90 -18.92 0.78
N LYS A 27 -1.61 -17.68 1.18
CA LYS A 27 -1.91 -17.09 2.51
C LYS A 27 -3.15 -16.18 2.47
N GLU A 28 -3.58 -15.78 1.30
CA GLU A 28 -4.74 -14.91 1.08
C GLU A 28 -6.01 -15.76 0.93
N MET A 29 -7.07 -15.35 1.60
CA MET A 29 -8.34 -16.11 1.60
C MET A 29 -9.13 -16.01 0.28
N PHE A 30 -8.73 -15.14 -0.65
CA PHE A 30 -9.47 -14.85 -1.87
C PHE A 30 -8.56 -15.01 -3.09
N CYS A 31 -8.56 -16.20 -3.66
CA CYS A 31 -7.86 -16.52 -4.91
C CYS A 31 -8.60 -17.65 -5.62
N ASN A 32 -8.41 -17.76 -6.92
CA ASN A 32 -8.93 -18.89 -7.69
C ASN A 32 -7.94 -20.06 -7.58
N PRO A 33 -8.27 -21.15 -6.86
CA PRO A 33 -7.35 -22.26 -6.64
C PRO A 33 -6.96 -22.98 -7.93
N ILE A 34 -7.87 -23.03 -8.92
CA ILE A 34 -7.60 -23.66 -10.22
C ILE A 34 -6.52 -22.88 -10.97
N GLN A 35 -6.61 -21.54 -10.99
CA GLN A 35 -5.60 -20.70 -11.63
C GLN A 35 -4.23 -20.83 -10.93
N ILE A 36 -4.22 -20.95 -9.60
CA ILE A 36 -2.99 -21.12 -8.82
C ILE A 36 -2.30 -22.43 -9.19
N GLU A 37 -3.01 -23.55 -9.17
CA GLU A 37 -2.44 -24.86 -9.50
C GLU A 37 -1.99 -24.93 -10.96
N HIS A 38 -2.77 -24.35 -11.88
CA HIS A 38 -2.36 -24.26 -13.28
C HIS A 38 -1.09 -23.41 -13.44
N CYS A 39 -0.97 -22.30 -12.72
CA CYS A 39 0.23 -21.47 -12.74
C CYS A 39 1.44 -22.23 -12.16
N ARG A 40 1.27 -22.95 -11.04
CA ARG A 40 2.34 -23.77 -10.44
C ARG A 40 2.90 -24.81 -11.41
N ALA A 41 2.02 -25.46 -12.14
CA ALA A 41 2.41 -26.47 -13.13
C ALA A 41 3.04 -25.89 -14.41
N ASN A 42 2.83 -24.61 -14.70
CA ASN A 42 3.20 -24.00 -15.99
C ASN A 42 3.94 -22.65 -15.82
N GLN A 43 4.85 -22.53 -14.85
CA GLN A 43 5.46 -21.23 -14.48
C GLN A 43 6.14 -20.52 -15.66
N ASP A 44 6.93 -21.23 -16.48
CA ASP A 44 7.63 -20.62 -17.64
C ASP A 44 6.66 -20.05 -18.68
N LYS A 45 5.51 -20.70 -18.88
CA LYS A 45 4.45 -20.17 -19.73
C LYS A 45 3.90 -18.83 -19.17
N TYR A 46 3.65 -18.77 -17.86
CA TYR A 46 3.16 -17.54 -17.22
C TYR A 46 4.21 -16.43 -17.23
N ILE A 47 5.49 -16.75 -17.01
CA ILE A 47 6.61 -15.77 -17.12
C ILE A 47 6.61 -15.14 -18.51
N LYS A 48 6.60 -15.96 -19.56
CA LYS A 48 6.62 -15.47 -20.94
C LYS A 48 5.37 -14.63 -21.26
N MET A 49 4.21 -15.12 -20.90
CA MET A 49 2.92 -14.48 -21.18
C MET A 49 2.79 -13.13 -20.46
N VAL A 50 3.06 -13.08 -19.17
CA VAL A 50 2.97 -11.82 -18.38
C VAL A 50 4.02 -10.82 -18.84
N ARG A 51 5.26 -11.26 -19.09
CA ARG A 51 6.30 -10.40 -19.62
C ARG A 51 5.89 -9.74 -20.95
N ASN A 52 5.33 -10.53 -21.89
CA ASN A 52 4.87 -9.99 -23.17
C ASN A 52 3.74 -8.96 -22.98
N ARG A 53 2.79 -9.20 -22.07
CA ARG A 53 1.74 -8.23 -21.72
C ARG A 53 2.32 -6.93 -21.15
N LEU A 54 3.34 -7.01 -20.29
CA LEU A 54 4.01 -5.82 -19.72
C LEU A 54 4.78 -5.03 -20.78
N LEU A 55 5.43 -5.70 -21.73
CA LEU A 55 6.13 -5.07 -22.85
C LEU A 55 5.15 -4.41 -23.84
N ASP A 56 3.97 -4.96 -24.01
CA ASP A 56 2.89 -4.38 -24.80
C ASP A 56 2.04 -3.42 -23.93
N TYR A 57 2.71 -2.50 -23.25
CA TYR A 57 2.11 -1.58 -22.27
C TYR A 57 1.01 -0.69 -22.88
N GLN A 58 1.05 -0.41 -24.18
CA GLN A 58 0.05 0.40 -24.87
C GLN A 58 -1.30 -0.31 -24.97
N ASN A 59 -1.28 -1.64 -25.13
CA ASN A 59 -2.46 -2.50 -25.22
C ASN A 59 -2.70 -3.28 -23.90
N PHE A 60 -2.01 -2.91 -22.82
CA PHE A 60 -2.22 -3.59 -21.54
C PHE A 60 -3.62 -3.32 -21.01
N GLU A 61 -4.37 -4.38 -20.78
CA GLU A 61 -5.66 -4.33 -20.08
C GLU A 61 -5.68 -5.33 -18.93
N THR A 62 -6.34 -4.96 -17.82
CA THR A 62 -6.63 -5.90 -16.75
C THR A 62 -7.80 -6.78 -17.14
N LYS A 63 -7.72 -8.05 -16.76
CA LYS A 63 -8.85 -8.98 -16.88
C LYS A 63 -9.93 -8.60 -15.88
N VAL A 64 -11.17 -9.05 -16.14
CA VAL A 64 -12.27 -8.82 -15.23
C VAL A 64 -12.03 -9.58 -13.93
N ALA A 65 -11.99 -8.85 -12.82
CA ALA A 65 -11.81 -9.40 -11.48
C ALA A 65 -13.16 -9.71 -10.83
N VAL A 66 -13.16 -10.59 -9.85
CA VAL A 66 -14.36 -10.88 -9.04
C VAL A 66 -14.34 -10.00 -7.78
N ARG A 67 -15.47 -9.33 -7.49
CA ARG A 67 -15.64 -8.58 -6.26
C ARG A 67 -16.30 -9.44 -5.19
N ALA A 68 -15.64 -9.58 -4.06
CA ALA A 68 -16.15 -10.30 -2.89
C ALA A 68 -16.35 -9.35 -1.71
N LEU A 69 -17.35 -9.64 -0.89
CA LEU A 69 -17.67 -8.89 0.32
C LEU A 69 -17.24 -9.69 1.55
N LYS A 70 -16.35 -9.13 2.36
CA LYS A 70 -15.92 -9.71 3.64
C LYS A 70 -16.49 -8.89 4.80
N ARG A 71 -17.03 -9.56 5.80
CA ARG A 71 -17.54 -8.89 7.01
C ARG A 71 -16.40 -8.19 7.74
N LYS A 72 -16.54 -6.88 7.96
CA LYS A 72 -15.62 -6.06 8.75
C LYS A 72 -16.01 -6.06 10.24
N ASN A 73 -17.32 -5.88 10.49
CA ASN A 73 -17.97 -5.95 11.81
C ASN A 73 -19.44 -6.35 11.63
N ALA A 74 -20.26 -6.22 12.69
CA ALA A 74 -21.67 -6.60 12.65
C ALA A 74 -22.50 -5.90 11.55
N PHE A 75 -22.11 -4.67 11.17
CA PHE A 75 -22.91 -3.80 10.30
C PHE A 75 -22.18 -3.30 9.06
N ALA A 76 -20.90 -3.66 8.87
CA ALA A 76 -20.11 -3.19 7.75
C ALA A 76 -19.42 -4.33 7.02
N LEU A 77 -19.38 -4.21 5.69
CA LEU A 77 -18.66 -5.10 4.80
C LEU A 77 -17.43 -4.39 4.23
N ARG A 78 -16.37 -5.14 3.98
CA ARG A 78 -15.18 -4.68 3.27
C ARG A 78 -15.19 -5.29 1.88
N ASN A 79 -15.00 -4.45 0.88
CA ASN A 79 -14.85 -4.89 -0.50
C ASN A 79 -13.47 -5.48 -0.72
N PHE A 80 -13.42 -6.68 -1.27
CA PHE A 80 -12.22 -7.32 -1.78
C PHE A 80 -12.35 -7.52 -3.27
N VAL A 81 -11.25 -7.39 -3.98
CA VAL A 81 -11.18 -7.71 -5.40
C VAL A 81 -10.24 -8.89 -5.57
N ILE A 82 -10.71 -9.90 -6.29
CA ILE A 82 -9.97 -11.11 -6.64
C ILE A 82 -9.56 -10.98 -8.10
N PRO A 83 -8.33 -10.52 -8.40
CA PRO A 83 -7.86 -10.41 -9.76
C PRO A 83 -7.55 -11.79 -10.34
N ASP A 84 -7.49 -11.85 -11.68
CA ASP A 84 -6.87 -12.97 -12.38
C ASP A 84 -5.40 -13.15 -11.94
N ILE A 85 -4.92 -14.39 -11.96
CA ILE A 85 -3.55 -14.71 -11.53
C ILE A 85 -2.49 -13.98 -12.37
N GLU A 86 -2.73 -13.79 -13.67
CA GLU A 86 -1.81 -13.06 -14.54
C GLU A 86 -1.71 -11.58 -14.15
N ASP A 87 -2.83 -10.96 -13.77
CA ASP A 87 -2.85 -9.56 -13.31
C ASP A 87 -2.19 -9.40 -11.95
N ASN A 88 -2.33 -10.39 -11.07
CA ASN A 88 -1.56 -10.42 -9.81
C ASN A 88 -0.06 -10.52 -10.06
N ILE A 89 0.37 -11.38 -11.00
CA ILE A 89 1.79 -11.52 -11.37
C ILE A 89 2.29 -10.24 -12.03
N ALA A 90 1.53 -9.64 -12.95
CA ALA A 90 1.89 -8.38 -13.60
C ALA A 90 2.04 -7.25 -12.57
N ARG A 91 1.10 -7.13 -11.65
CA ARG A 91 1.18 -6.17 -10.53
C ARG A 91 2.37 -6.42 -9.63
N MET A 92 2.63 -7.68 -9.27
CA MET A 92 3.80 -8.05 -8.47
C MET A 92 5.10 -7.67 -9.18
N ALA A 93 5.20 -7.90 -10.50
CA ALA A 93 6.38 -7.52 -11.30
C ALA A 93 6.60 -6.00 -11.30
N VAL A 94 5.53 -5.19 -11.32
CA VAL A 94 5.63 -3.73 -11.20
C VAL A 94 6.02 -3.30 -9.79
N VAL A 95 5.42 -3.91 -8.77
CA VAL A 95 5.60 -3.49 -7.37
C VAL A 95 6.98 -3.85 -6.82
N LEU A 96 7.58 -4.96 -7.24
CA LEU A 96 8.83 -5.46 -6.69
C LEU A 96 10.01 -4.47 -6.83
N PRO A 97 10.35 -3.95 -8.02
CA PRO A 97 11.40 -2.97 -8.15
C PRO A 97 11.07 -1.67 -7.39
N ILE A 98 9.82 -1.22 -7.44
CA ILE A 98 9.34 -0.06 -6.68
C ILE A 98 9.56 -0.27 -5.18
N ALA A 99 9.18 -1.43 -4.63
CA ALA A 99 9.34 -1.73 -3.21
C ALA A 99 10.80 -1.79 -2.78
N ASN A 100 11.68 -2.34 -3.64
CA ASN A 100 13.11 -2.40 -3.36
C ASN A 100 13.74 -1.00 -3.26
N GLU A 101 13.42 -0.10 -4.19
CA GLU A 101 13.96 1.27 -4.19
C GLU A 101 13.29 2.15 -3.13
N LEU A 102 12.00 1.97 -2.88
CA LEU A 102 11.25 2.74 -1.89
C LEU A 102 11.72 2.45 -0.47
N GLU A 103 12.19 1.23 -0.16
CA GLU A 103 12.59 0.82 1.20
C GLU A 103 13.61 1.78 1.81
N ALA A 104 14.61 2.23 1.04
CA ALA A 104 15.63 3.16 1.50
C ALA A 104 15.13 4.61 1.65
N LYS A 105 13.94 4.92 1.13
CA LYS A 105 13.35 6.26 1.13
C LYS A 105 12.24 6.44 2.14
N LEU A 106 11.71 5.34 2.68
CA LEU A 106 10.71 5.38 3.75
C LEU A 106 11.35 5.83 5.06
N ILE A 107 10.62 6.64 5.82
CA ILE A 107 11.01 7.00 7.19
C ILE A 107 11.07 5.75 8.09
N ASP A 108 11.93 5.76 9.10
CA ASP A 108 12.06 4.64 10.05
C ASP A 108 10.74 4.34 10.78
N ASN A 109 9.96 5.38 11.06
CA ASN A 109 8.67 5.29 11.76
C ASN A 109 7.48 4.95 10.83
N CYS A 110 7.71 4.49 9.61
CA CYS A 110 6.74 3.78 8.78
C CYS A 110 6.86 2.29 9.04
N PHE A 111 5.98 1.72 9.86
CA PHE A 111 6.14 0.36 10.41
C PHE A 111 5.45 -0.73 9.60
N SER A 112 4.62 -0.40 8.64
CA SER A 112 3.85 -1.39 7.87
C SER A 112 4.41 -1.63 6.49
N ASN A 113 4.25 -2.85 6.02
CA ASN A 113 4.51 -3.25 4.64
C ASN A 113 5.91 -2.88 4.11
N ARG A 114 6.93 -3.00 4.96
CA ARG A 114 8.34 -2.76 4.63
C ARG A 114 8.89 -3.90 3.78
N ARG A 115 9.78 -3.54 2.83
CA ARG A 115 10.58 -4.47 2.02
C ARG A 115 11.94 -4.77 2.68
N GLY A 116 11.95 -4.92 4.01
CA GLY A 116 13.17 -5.17 4.78
C GLY A 116 13.83 -6.52 4.48
N GLU A 117 14.96 -6.79 5.15
CA GLU A 117 15.76 -8.01 4.94
C GLU A 117 14.96 -9.28 5.22
N GLN A 118 14.10 -9.28 6.24
CA GLN A 118 13.28 -10.46 6.57
C GLN A 118 12.29 -10.80 5.46
N ALA A 119 11.76 -9.81 4.73
CA ALA A 119 10.92 -10.05 3.57
C ALA A 119 11.69 -10.76 2.46
N LYS A 120 12.92 -10.32 2.20
CA LYS A 120 13.82 -10.92 1.18
C LYS A 120 14.17 -12.35 1.54
N LEU A 121 14.59 -12.60 2.78
CA LEU A 121 14.93 -13.93 3.31
C LEU A 121 13.74 -14.89 3.24
N ASN A 122 12.55 -14.44 3.55
CA ASN A 122 11.33 -15.25 3.58
C ASN A 122 10.65 -15.38 2.19
N ASN A 123 11.27 -14.87 1.13
CA ASN A 123 10.65 -14.82 -0.20
C ASN A 123 9.20 -14.29 -0.15
N SER A 124 8.99 -13.17 0.55
CA SER A 124 7.74 -12.43 0.61
C SER A 124 7.93 -11.02 0.07
N LEU A 125 6.85 -10.35 -0.36
CA LEU A 125 6.94 -8.96 -0.83
C LEU A 125 7.30 -8.01 0.31
N THR A 126 6.67 -8.19 1.46
CA THR A 126 6.86 -7.38 2.66
C THR A 126 7.10 -8.24 3.89
N GLU A 127 7.63 -7.64 4.94
CA GLU A 127 7.81 -8.29 6.23
C GLU A 127 6.46 -8.71 6.83
N ASP A 128 6.48 -9.78 7.62
CA ASP A 128 5.30 -10.26 8.35
C ASP A 128 4.84 -9.20 9.36
N TYR A 129 3.60 -8.76 9.25
CA TYR A 129 3.06 -7.70 10.08
C TYR A 129 2.96 -8.11 11.57
N VAL A 130 2.65 -9.38 11.84
CA VAL A 130 2.49 -9.88 13.23
C VAL A 130 3.85 -10.00 13.92
N LYS A 131 4.87 -10.46 13.19
CA LYS A 131 6.18 -10.74 13.76
C LYS A 131 7.12 -9.54 13.80
N HIS A 132 6.95 -8.59 12.89
CA HIS A 132 7.89 -7.49 12.70
C HIS A 132 7.26 -6.11 12.77
N GLY A 133 6.29 -5.82 11.93
CA GLY A 133 5.77 -4.46 11.78
C GLY A 133 5.01 -3.95 13.00
N TRP A 134 4.02 -4.71 13.48
CA TRP A 134 3.21 -4.32 14.62
C TRP A 134 3.98 -4.29 15.94
N PRO A 135 4.82 -5.28 16.29
CA PRO A 135 5.65 -5.20 17.48
C PRO A 135 6.56 -3.95 17.51
N LYS A 136 7.26 -3.65 16.40
CA LYS A 136 8.10 -2.45 16.29
C LYS A 136 7.29 -1.15 16.49
N PHE A 137 6.06 -1.09 15.95
CA PHE A 137 5.17 0.04 16.16
C PHE A 137 4.78 0.21 17.63
N CYS A 138 4.48 -0.89 18.33
CA CYS A 138 4.18 -0.87 19.77
C CYS A 138 5.39 -0.46 20.61
N GLU A 139 6.56 -1.00 20.29
CA GLU A 139 7.84 -0.64 20.97
C GLU A 139 8.16 0.85 20.80
N TRP A 140 8.03 1.36 19.58
CA TRP A 140 8.20 2.78 19.31
C TRP A 140 7.22 3.65 20.10
N GLN A 141 5.94 3.29 20.15
CA GLN A 141 4.94 4.00 20.96
C GLN A 141 5.32 3.98 22.45
N ALA A 142 5.77 2.84 22.99
CA ALA A 142 6.19 2.73 24.38
C ALA A 142 7.44 3.58 24.70
N ALA A 143 8.35 3.73 23.73
CA ALA A 143 9.50 4.63 23.85
C ALA A 143 9.08 6.11 23.82
N SER A 144 8.17 6.47 22.90
CA SER A 144 7.68 7.86 22.74
C SER A 144 6.96 8.38 23.98
N VAL A 145 6.20 7.52 24.67
CA VAL A 145 5.51 7.88 25.93
C VAL A 145 6.47 8.33 27.04
N LYS A 146 7.72 7.86 27.02
CA LYS A 146 8.72 8.27 28.02
C LYS A 146 9.16 9.73 27.84
N ASN A 147 9.08 10.24 26.60
CA ASN A 147 9.57 11.57 26.22
C ASN A 147 8.44 12.59 26.05
N TYR A 148 7.22 12.14 25.81
CA TYR A 148 6.08 12.99 25.49
C TYR A 148 4.85 12.60 26.32
N ASN A 149 4.13 13.61 26.77
CA ASN A 149 2.92 13.44 27.60
C ASN A 149 1.60 13.68 26.83
N LEU A 150 1.69 14.07 25.56
CA LEU A 150 0.55 14.33 24.71
C LEU A 150 0.57 13.41 23.50
N LEU A 151 -0.59 12.90 23.12
CA LEU A 151 -0.77 12.02 21.96
C LEU A 151 -1.99 12.44 21.14
N LEU A 152 -1.82 12.55 19.84
CA LEU A 152 -2.89 12.52 18.87
C LEU A 152 -2.85 11.16 18.14
N LYS A 153 -3.94 10.39 18.25
CA LYS A 153 -4.21 9.18 17.51
C LYS A 153 -5.22 9.52 16.43
N THR A 154 -4.93 9.19 15.19
CA THR A 154 -5.84 9.40 14.05
C THR A 154 -5.70 8.31 13.02
N ASP A 155 -6.62 8.27 12.05
CA ASP A 155 -6.74 7.27 11.01
C ASP A 155 -7.23 7.95 9.73
N LEU A 156 -6.91 7.42 8.57
CA LEU A 156 -7.42 7.95 7.31
C LEU A 156 -8.82 7.40 7.02
N SER A 157 -9.70 8.26 6.53
CA SER A 157 -11.06 7.85 6.16
C SER A 157 -11.04 7.07 4.85
N SER A 158 -11.50 5.81 4.87
CA SER A 158 -11.62 4.95 3.67
C SER A 158 -10.37 4.97 2.78
N PHE A 159 -9.17 4.93 3.39
CA PHE A 159 -7.90 5.22 2.74
C PHE A 159 -7.76 4.57 1.36
N PHE A 160 -7.81 3.24 1.30
CA PHE A 160 -7.63 2.50 0.04
C PHE A 160 -8.68 2.86 -1.01
N ASP A 161 -9.92 3.08 -0.61
CA ASP A 161 -11.03 3.43 -1.51
C ASP A 161 -10.94 4.89 -2.01
N SER A 162 -10.21 5.76 -1.29
CA SER A 162 -10.09 7.18 -1.57
C SER A 162 -8.85 7.58 -2.38
N VAL A 163 -7.92 6.64 -2.63
CA VAL A 163 -6.69 6.94 -3.37
C VAL A 163 -7.02 7.38 -4.79
N CYS A 164 -6.63 8.60 -5.15
CA CYS A 164 -6.71 9.09 -6.52
C CYS A 164 -5.56 8.50 -7.35
N HIS A 165 -5.89 7.83 -8.46
CA HIS A 165 -4.90 7.19 -9.33
C HIS A 165 -3.88 8.19 -9.89
N GLU A 166 -4.32 9.40 -10.24
CA GLU A 166 -3.44 10.45 -10.75
C GLU A 166 -2.42 10.91 -9.71
N HIS A 167 -2.86 11.16 -8.47
CA HIS A 167 -1.95 11.51 -7.36
C HIS A 167 -0.94 10.40 -7.08
N LEU A 168 -1.38 9.15 -7.10
CA LEU A 168 -0.48 8.01 -6.91
C LEU A 168 0.55 7.89 -8.04
N ILE A 169 0.14 8.01 -9.30
CA ILE A 169 1.04 7.98 -10.45
C ILE A 169 2.03 9.15 -10.40
N ASN A 170 1.57 10.35 -10.02
CA ASN A 170 2.44 11.51 -9.85
C ASN A 170 3.43 11.32 -8.70
N ALA A 171 3.03 10.71 -7.59
CA ALA A 171 3.94 10.36 -6.50
C ALA A 171 5.02 9.37 -6.97
N ILE A 172 4.65 8.31 -7.72
CA ILE A 172 5.61 7.36 -8.31
C ILE A 172 6.59 8.09 -9.24
N ARG A 173 6.08 8.95 -10.11
CA ARG A 173 6.91 9.70 -11.05
C ARG A 173 7.91 10.61 -10.34
N LYS A 174 7.44 11.35 -9.34
CA LYS A 174 8.28 12.27 -8.55
C LYS A 174 9.35 11.50 -7.79
N GLU A 175 8.98 10.41 -7.13
CA GLU A 175 9.87 9.60 -6.29
C GLU A 175 11.02 8.97 -7.08
N PHE A 176 10.76 8.54 -8.31
CA PHE A 176 11.73 7.82 -9.15
C PHE A 176 12.22 8.62 -10.37
N GLY A 177 11.88 9.90 -10.48
CA GLY A 177 12.31 10.75 -11.60
C GLY A 177 11.77 10.30 -12.96
N ILE A 178 10.56 9.75 -13.03
CA ILE A 178 9.99 9.16 -14.23
C ILE A 178 9.26 10.23 -15.07
N PRO A 179 9.59 10.38 -16.37
CA PRO A 179 8.89 11.35 -17.23
C PRO A 179 7.46 10.93 -17.56
N ASN A 180 6.63 11.90 -17.95
CA ASN A 180 5.20 11.67 -18.25
C ASN A 180 4.94 10.66 -19.37
N ASN A 181 5.83 10.57 -20.34
CA ASN A 181 5.73 9.71 -21.51
C ASN A 181 6.43 8.35 -21.34
N ASP A 182 6.83 8.02 -20.12
CA ASP A 182 7.46 6.71 -19.84
C ASP A 182 6.42 5.58 -19.96
N PRO A 183 6.79 4.43 -20.53
CA PRO A 183 5.95 3.24 -20.62
C PRO A 183 5.31 2.83 -19.29
N LEU A 184 6.03 2.99 -18.17
CA LEU A 184 5.50 2.67 -16.85
C LEU A 184 4.28 3.52 -16.49
N VAL A 185 4.25 4.80 -16.89
CA VAL A 185 3.09 5.67 -16.63
C VAL A 185 1.84 5.17 -17.35
N PHE A 186 1.99 4.73 -18.61
CA PHE A 186 0.87 4.14 -19.37
C PHE A 186 0.41 2.84 -18.71
N LEU A 187 1.33 1.97 -18.36
CA LEU A 187 1.05 0.70 -17.70
C LEU A 187 0.29 0.89 -16.38
N LEU A 188 0.75 1.82 -15.52
CA LEU A 188 0.10 2.12 -14.24
C LEU A 188 -1.32 2.66 -14.42
N LYS A 189 -1.54 3.54 -15.40
CA LYS A 189 -2.89 4.06 -15.72
C LYS A 189 -3.87 2.93 -16.05
N GLN A 190 -3.44 1.93 -16.81
CA GLN A 190 -4.28 0.78 -17.16
C GLN A 190 -4.41 -0.19 -15.98
N MET A 191 -3.33 -0.43 -15.24
CA MET A 191 -3.31 -1.36 -14.11
C MET A 191 -4.21 -0.93 -12.95
N PHE A 192 -4.40 0.37 -12.73
CA PHE A 192 -5.30 0.87 -11.69
C PHE A 192 -6.76 0.88 -12.11
N LYS A 193 -7.06 0.83 -13.40
CA LYS A 193 -8.42 0.70 -13.94
C LYS A 193 -8.92 -0.75 -13.87
N VAL A 194 -9.16 -1.24 -12.67
CA VAL A 194 -9.61 -2.63 -12.49
C VAL A 194 -11.07 -2.75 -12.88
N LYS A 195 -11.37 -3.56 -13.90
CA LYS A 195 -12.73 -3.99 -14.22
C LYS A 195 -13.13 -5.13 -13.27
N HIS A 196 -14.30 -5.06 -12.65
CA HIS A 196 -14.76 -6.10 -11.73
C HIS A 196 -16.25 -6.37 -11.87
N VAL A 197 -16.64 -7.59 -11.53
CA VAL A 197 -18.04 -8.03 -11.41
C VAL A 197 -18.34 -8.47 -9.97
N TYR A 198 -19.55 -8.23 -9.51
CA TYR A 198 -20.04 -8.89 -8.30
C TYR A 198 -20.38 -10.33 -8.64
N SER A 199 -20.18 -11.24 -7.68
CA SER A 199 -20.63 -12.63 -7.83
C SER A 199 -22.12 -12.68 -8.18
N GLY A 200 -22.47 -13.34 -9.28
CA GLY A 200 -23.84 -13.44 -9.79
C GLY A 200 -24.28 -12.29 -10.73
N HIS A 201 -23.40 -11.33 -11.06
CA HIS A 201 -23.68 -10.26 -12.03
C HIS A 201 -22.80 -10.40 -13.28
N SER A 202 -23.31 -10.00 -14.45
CA SER A 202 -22.62 -10.12 -15.74
C SER A 202 -21.95 -8.81 -16.20
N ASP A 203 -22.37 -7.65 -15.66
CA ASP A 203 -21.90 -6.36 -16.16
C ASP A 203 -20.65 -5.86 -15.40
N PRO A 204 -19.46 -5.85 -16.04
CA PRO A 204 -18.25 -5.33 -15.40
C PRO A 204 -18.35 -3.83 -15.13
N LYS A 205 -17.92 -3.42 -13.94
CA LYS A 205 -17.76 -2.00 -13.57
C LYS A 205 -16.27 -1.70 -13.41
N GLU A 206 -15.86 -0.54 -13.92
CA GLU A 206 -14.49 -0.07 -13.78
C GLU A 206 -14.29 0.71 -12.48
N VAL A 207 -13.20 0.46 -11.80
CA VAL A 207 -12.76 1.25 -10.64
C VAL A 207 -12.05 2.49 -11.17
N ILE A 208 -12.63 3.65 -10.91
CA ILE A 208 -12.06 4.97 -11.31
C ILE A 208 -11.31 5.65 -10.17
N HIS A 209 -11.52 5.19 -8.93
CA HIS A 209 -10.85 5.66 -7.71
C HIS A 209 -10.49 4.48 -6.82
N GLY A 210 -9.48 4.67 -6.00
CA GLY A 210 -9.04 3.71 -5.02
C GLY A 210 -8.06 2.67 -5.56
N ILE A 211 -7.26 2.16 -4.66
CA ILE A 211 -6.47 0.95 -4.86
C ILE A 211 -7.18 -0.19 -4.13
N THR A 212 -7.70 -1.14 -4.88
CA THR A 212 -8.55 -2.18 -4.34
C THR A 212 -7.84 -3.05 -3.29
N ILE A 213 -8.56 -3.48 -2.25
CA ILE A 213 -8.05 -4.46 -1.29
C ILE A 213 -8.17 -5.84 -1.93
N GLY A 214 -7.09 -6.63 -1.87
CA GLY A 214 -6.98 -7.98 -2.44
C GLY A 214 -5.76 -8.16 -3.34
N PRO A 215 -5.52 -7.30 -4.35
CA PRO A 215 -4.33 -7.42 -5.17
C PRO A 215 -3.05 -7.24 -4.34
N LEU A 216 -2.10 -8.15 -4.56
CA LEU A 216 -0.81 -8.09 -3.90
C LEU A 216 -0.06 -6.77 -4.25
N GLY A 217 0.59 -6.19 -3.27
CA GLY A 217 1.44 -5.01 -3.47
C GLY A 217 0.75 -3.65 -3.35
N ASN A 218 -0.57 -3.56 -3.29
CA ASN A 218 -1.26 -2.27 -3.13
C ASN A 218 -0.85 -1.52 -1.85
N HIS A 219 -0.41 -2.22 -0.81
CA HIS A 219 0.14 -1.61 0.41
C HIS A 219 1.47 -0.87 0.17
N VAL A 220 2.28 -1.32 -0.80
CA VAL A 220 3.51 -0.62 -1.19
C VAL A 220 3.17 0.71 -1.85
N PHE A 221 2.17 0.72 -2.74
CA PHE A 221 1.66 1.96 -3.34
C PHE A 221 1.08 2.91 -2.30
N ALA A 222 0.40 2.39 -1.28
CA ALA A 222 -0.10 3.18 -0.16
C ALA A 222 1.03 3.85 0.64
N ASN A 223 2.12 3.12 0.92
CA ASN A 223 3.30 3.68 1.57
C ASN A 223 3.96 4.76 0.72
N LEU A 224 4.09 4.53 -0.59
CA LEU A 224 4.69 5.47 -1.52
C LEU A 224 3.87 6.78 -1.58
N LEU A 225 2.55 6.69 -1.67
CA LEU A 225 1.68 7.88 -1.71
C LEU A 225 1.83 8.77 -0.48
N LEU A 226 2.04 8.17 0.70
CA LEU A 226 2.17 8.90 1.96
C LEU A 226 3.61 9.33 2.28
N ASN A 227 4.62 8.84 1.54
CA ASN A 227 6.03 9.03 1.87
C ASN A 227 6.43 10.51 1.98
N GLU A 228 5.99 11.35 1.04
CA GLU A 228 6.27 12.79 1.09
C GLU A 228 5.66 13.44 2.33
N ILE A 229 4.44 13.05 2.70
CA ILE A 229 3.76 13.56 3.91
C ILE A 229 4.52 13.11 5.16
N ASP A 230 4.99 11.87 5.20
CA ASP A 230 5.78 11.34 6.32
C ASP A 230 7.05 12.19 6.56
N HIS A 231 7.78 12.52 5.50
CA HIS A 231 8.97 13.38 5.59
C HIS A 231 8.63 14.81 6.07
N ILE A 232 7.52 15.39 5.59
CA ILE A 232 7.04 16.69 6.06
C ILE A 232 6.70 16.63 7.55
N MET A 233 6.01 15.58 7.98
CA MET A 233 5.66 15.43 9.40
C MET A 233 6.88 15.28 10.30
N LEU A 234 7.91 14.53 9.87
CA LEU A 234 9.17 14.42 10.61
C LEU A 234 9.94 15.74 10.72
N SER A 235 9.77 16.66 9.77
CA SER A 235 10.46 17.97 9.80
C SER A 235 9.89 18.93 10.87
N ILE A 236 8.74 18.62 11.47
CA ILE A 236 8.11 19.46 12.49
C ILE A 236 8.84 19.29 13.82
N ALA A 237 9.50 20.34 14.28
CA ALA A 237 10.25 20.29 15.53
C ALA A 237 9.34 20.12 16.76
N GLY A 238 9.74 19.23 17.68
CA GLY A 238 9.07 19.00 18.97
C GLY A 238 7.84 18.11 18.90
N ILE A 239 7.75 17.31 17.85
CA ILE A 239 6.85 16.17 17.74
C ILE A 239 7.63 14.89 17.44
N GLU A 240 6.99 13.76 17.67
CA GLU A 240 7.40 12.47 17.16
C GLU A 240 6.23 11.86 16.39
N TYR A 241 6.46 11.48 15.14
CA TYR A 241 5.46 11.02 14.20
C TYR A 241 5.77 9.61 13.76
N GLY A 242 4.74 8.79 13.64
CA GLY A 242 4.86 7.46 13.04
C GLY A 242 3.50 6.90 12.64
N ARG A 243 3.51 5.93 11.74
CA ARG A 243 2.28 5.30 11.25
C ARG A 243 2.40 3.80 11.01
N TYR A 244 1.26 3.16 11.09
CA TYR A 244 1.05 1.79 10.66
C TYR A 244 -0.08 1.74 9.62
N VAL A 245 0.24 1.69 8.34
CA VAL A 245 -0.68 1.89 7.20
C VAL A 245 -1.35 3.27 7.29
N ASP A 246 -2.63 3.31 7.62
CA ASP A 246 -3.48 4.48 7.82
C ASP A 246 -3.62 4.90 9.31
N ASP A 247 -3.09 4.11 10.24
CA ASP A 247 -3.16 4.37 11.68
C ASP A 247 -1.97 5.24 12.12
N ILE A 248 -2.22 6.52 12.38
CA ILE A 248 -1.21 7.57 12.63
C ILE A 248 -1.14 7.90 14.12
N ARG A 249 0.09 8.10 14.62
CA ARG A 249 0.39 8.59 15.97
C ARG A 249 1.29 9.82 15.89
N ILE A 250 0.91 10.85 16.66
CA ILE A 250 1.72 12.07 16.82
C ILE A 250 1.86 12.32 18.32
N PHE A 251 3.07 12.19 18.83
CA PHE A 251 3.42 12.56 20.18
C PHE A 251 4.01 13.97 20.20
N ALA A 252 3.76 14.74 21.24
CA ALA A 252 4.30 16.09 21.35
C ALA A 252 4.45 16.55 22.80
N SER A 253 5.30 17.58 23.00
CA SER A 253 5.55 18.21 24.30
C SER A 253 4.52 19.29 24.66
N SER A 254 3.73 19.79 23.67
CA SER A 254 2.73 20.83 23.92
C SER A 254 1.50 20.70 23.02
N LYS A 255 0.38 21.21 23.50
CA LYS A 255 -0.89 21.26 22.75
C LYS A 255 -0.76 22.06 21.45
N GLN A 256 0.06 23.11 21.45
CA GLN A 256 0.31 23.91 20.25
C GLN A 256 1.02 23.07 19.17
N LYS A 257 2.00 22.24 19.54
CA LYS A 257 2.68 21.34 18.60
C LYS A 257 1.73 20.30 18.00
N ILE A 258 0.83 19.72 18.82
CA ILE A 258 -0.24 18.82 18.32
C ILE A 258 -1.12 19.54 17.28
N LYS A 259 -1.55 20.79 17.56
CA LYS A 259 -2.39 21.55 16.61
C LYS A 259 -1.65 21.85 15.30
N THR A 260 -0.40 22.29 15.39
CA THR A 260 0.43 22.54 14.20
C THR A 260 0.59 21.28 13.36
N ALA A 261 0.96 20.15 13.99
CA ALA A 261 1.12 18.88 13.31
C ALA A 261 -0.19 18.38 12.68
N LEU A 262 -1.32 18.48 13.40
CA LEU A 262 -2.64 18.10 12.86
C LEU A 262 -3.02 18.95 11.64
N ASN A 263 -2.85 20.27 11.72
CA ASN A 263 -3.16 21.16 10.62
C ASN A 263 -2.29 20.85 9.39
N THR A 264 -0.97 20.68 9.59
CA THR A 264 -0.04 20.33 8.50
C THR A 264 -0.44 19.00 7.86
N LEU A 265 -0.67 17.95 8.67
CA LEU A 265 -1.10 16.65 8.18
C LEU A 265 -2.39 16.76 7.37
N GLN A 266 -3.38 17.47 7.90
CA GLN A 266 -4.69 17.62 7.27
C GLN A 266 -4.59 18.35 5.93
N MET A 267 -3.84 19.45 5.86
CA MET A 267 -3.62 20.19 4.62
C MET A 267 -2.93 19.33 3.56
N LYS A 268 -1.88 18.60 3.94
CA LYS A 268 -1.13 17.74 3.01
C LYS A 268 -1.95 16.55 2.51
N LEU A 269 -2.79 15.98 3.34
CA LEU A 269 -3.74 14.94 2.94
C LEU A 269 -4.78 15.50 1.94
N TYR A 270 -5.30 16.71 2.19
CA TYR A 270 -6.23 17.38 1.27
C TYR A 270 -5.64 17.59 -0.13
N GLU A 271 -4.36 17.96 -0.23
CA GLU A 271 -3.66 18.15 -1.50
C GLU A 271 -3.68 16.88 -2.39
N ILE A 272 -3.78 15.70 -1.78
CA ILE A 272 -3.84 14.40 -2.48
C ILE A 272 -5.22 13.72 -2.40
N GLY A 273 -6.25 14.47 -2.00
CA GLY A 273 -7.64 14.00 -1.96
C GLY A 273 -7.97 13.06 -0.80
N LEU A 274 -7.13 13.01 0.25
CA LEU A 274 -7.35 12.17 1.43
C LEU A 274 -7.85 12.97 2.62
N ASN A 275 -8.57 12.29 3.52
CA ASN A 275 -9.15 12.89 4.72
C ASN A 275 -8.88 12.10 5.98
N LEU A 276 -8.73 12.79 7.11
CA LEU A 276 -8.70 12.17 8.41
C LEU A 276 -10.09 11.65 8.82
N ASN A 277 -10.11 10.55 9.55
CA ASN A 277 -11.32 10.01 10.15
C ASN A 277 -11.60 10.73 11.48
N GLY A 278 -12.51 11.70 11.47
CA GLY A 278 -12.84 12.52 12.64
C GLY A 278 -13.33 11.69 13.84
N THR A 279 -14.08 10.59 13.61
CA THR A 279 -14.60 9.75 14.70
C THR A 279 -13.52 8.91 15.38
N LYS A 280 -12.43 8.60 14.65
CA LYS A 280 -11.27 7.89 15.17
C LYS A 280 -10.15 8.81 15.64
N THR A 281 -10.25 10.11 15.37
CA THR A 281 -9.27 11.09 15.82
C THR A 281 -9.48 11.35 17.31
N LYS A 282 -8.47 11.00 18.14
CA LYS A 282 -8.51 11.10 19.60
C LYS A 282 -7.27 11.80 20.11
N TYR A 283 -7.46 12.65 21.10
CA TYR A 283 -6.39 13.40 21.77
C TYR A 283 -6.30 12.97 23.22
N ALA A 284 -5.09 12.67 23.68
CA ALA A 284 -4.76 12.47 25.07
C ALA A 284 -3.90 13.64 25.59
N GLY A 285 -4.44 14.37 26.54
CA GLY A 285 -3.79 15.55 27.15
C GLY A 285 -3.09 15.26 28.49
N ASN A 286 -3.02 14.00 28.91
CA ASN A 286 -2.30 13.57 30.12
C ASN A 286 -1.95 12.07 30.01
N THR A 287 -1.01 11.62 30.85
CA THR A 287 -0.47 10.27 30.84
C THR A 287 -1.54 9.18 31.04
N LYS A 288 -2.57 9.42 31.86
CA LYS A 288 -3.65 8.43 32.07
C LYS A 288 -4.47 8.18 30.80
N LEU A 289 -4.84 9.26 30.09
CA LEU A 289 -5.56 9.15 28.82
C LEU A 289 -4.67 8.58 27.72
N LEU A 290 -3.38 8.92 27.72
CA LEU A 290 -2.42 8.42 26.76
C LEU A 290 -2.29 6.89 26.87
N ASN A 291 -2.07 6.35 28.07
CA ASN A 291 -2.02 4.91 28.30
C ASN A 291 -3.32 4.20 27.88
N LYS A 292 -4.48 4.82 28.13
CA LYS A 292 -5.78 4.29 27.68
C LYS A 292 -5.94 4.28 26.16
N LEU A 293 -5.30 5.19 25.41
CA LEU A 293 -5.38 5.20 23.94
C LEU A 293 -4.41 4.21 23.28
N LEU A 294 -3.39 3.78 24.01
CA LEU A 294 -2.39 2.81 23.52
C LEU A 294 -2.72 1.37 23.91
N SER A 295 -3.49 1.14 24.97
CA SER A 295 -4.06 -0.17 25.32
C SER A 295 -5.19 -0.58 24.36
#